data_82ec7a10ed17b56aa94432a2e1e33f0f
#
_entry.id   82ec7a10ed17b56aa94432a2e1e33f0f
#
_cell.length_a   1.000
_cell.length_b   1.000
_cell.length_c   1.000
_cell.angle_alpha   90.00
_cell.angle_beta   90.00
_cell.angle_gamma   90.00
#
_symmetry.space_group_name_H-M   'P 1'
#
loop_
_entity.id
_entity.type
_entity.pdbx_description
1 polymer ?
#
loop_
_entity_poly.entity_id
_entity_poly.type
_entity_poly.pdbx_seq_one_letter_code
_entity_poly.pdbx_strand_id
1 'polypeptide(L)'
;MATAAPSSASALGQIDWCSETMKDAAVPIDFVLEIAVPDAAIVERMSGRRVHAASGRSYHVKFNPPKVAGRDDVTGEPLIQRDDDKEETVKKRLAVYHGQTEPLVAYYRQWAASGDPRAPKYRSVDGMGSVDAIKDAVLAALHR
;
A
#
# COMPACT_ATOMS: atom_id res chain seq x y z
N MET A 1 24.39 -10.14 12.35
CA MET A 1 23.23 -10.99 12.73
C MET A 1 21.96 -10.23 12.36
N ALA A 2 21.21 -10.75 11.42
CA ALA A 2 19.90 -10.20 11.12
C ALA A 2 18.95 -10.59 12.26
N THR A 3 18.55 -9.64 13.07
CA THR A 3 17.50 -9.84 14.06
C THR A 3 16.19 -9.96 13.30
N ALA A 4 15.61 -11.15 13.27
CA ALA A 4 14.30 -11.36 12.67
C ALA A 4 13.29 -10.44 13.36
N ALA A 5 12.51 -9.70 12.58
CA ALA A 5 11.42 -8.91 13.11
C ALA A 5 10.46 -9.83 13.89
N PRO A 6 10.01 -9.44 15.08
CA PRO A 6 9.09 -10.26 15.84
C PRO A 6 7.79 -10.47 15.07
N SER A 7 7.43 -11.72 14.84
CA SER A 7 6.27 -12.12 14.02
C SER A 7 4.89 -11.77 14.61
N SER A 8 4.87 -11.18 15.78
CA SER A 8 3.65 -10.83 16.52
C SER A 8 3.72 -9.44 17.17
N ALA A 9 4.58 -8.55 16.70
CA ALA A 9 4.68 -7.22 17.27
C ALA A 9 3.38 -6.44 17.01
N SER A 10 2.87 -5.76 18.05
CA SER A 10 1.84 -4.75 17.90
C SER A 10 2.32 -3.64 16.95
N ALA A 11 1.43 -2.88 16.35
CA ALA A 11 1.82 -1.76 15.48
C ALA A 11 2.84 -0.82 16.15
N LEU A 12 2.69 -0.59 17.45
CA LEU A 12 3.64 0.19 18.24
C LEU A 12 5.03 -0.47 18.30
N GLY A 13 5.09 -1.78 18.48
CA GLY A 13 6.35 -2.52 18.48
C GLY A 13 7.06 -2.48 17.12
N GLN A 14 6.30 -2.50 16.01
CA GLN A 14 6.85 -2.31 14.66
C GLN A 14 7.41 -0.91 14.45
N ILE A 15 6.75 0.11 14.98
CA ILE A 15 7.24 1.50 14.93
C ILE A 15 8.56 1.61 15.68
N ASP A 16 8.62 1.11 16.89
CA ASP A 16 9.83 1.17 17.72
C ASP A 16 10.99 0.46 17.04
N TRP A 17 10.75 -0.75 16.51
CA TRP A 17 11.75 -1.50 15.77
C TRP A 17 12.25 -0.76 14.54
N CYS A 18 11.36 -0.22 13.73
CA CYS A 18 11.71 0.55 12.53
C CYS A 18 12.51 1.81 12.90
N SER A 19 12.07 2.55 13.89
CA SER A 19 12.71 3.77 14.34
C SER A 19 14.09 3.51 14.92
N GLU A 20 14.25 2.44 15.70
CA GLU A 20 15.56 2.03 16.25
C GLU A 20 16.49 1.55 15.14
N THR A 21 16.02 0.71 14.23
CA THR A 21 16.83 0.22 13.11
C THR A 21 17.33 1.36 12.24
N MET A 22 16.50 2.36 11.97
CA MET A 22 16.92 3.54 11.20
C MET A 22 17.90 4.43 11.95
N LYS A 23 17.76 4.56 13.26
CA LYS A 23 18.73 5.25 14.10
C LYS A 23 20.10 4.56 14.08
N ASP A 24 20.10 3.24 14.22
CA ASP A 24 21.33 2.44 14.20
C ASP A 24 22.03 2.48 12.83
N ALA A 25 21.24 2.53 11.75
CA ALA A 25 21.77 2.67 10.39
C ALA A 25 22.21 4.12 10.06
N ALA A 26 21.98 5.08 10.97
CA ALA A 26 22.20 6.52 10.75
C ALA A 26 21.52 7.07 9.49
N VAL A 27 20.39 6.47 9.10
CA VAL A 27 19.60 6.86 7.94
C VAL A 27 18.29 7.50 8.42
N PRO A 28 18.12 8.83 8.26
CA PRO A 28 16.89 9.48 8.63
C PRO A 28 15.77 9.13 7.64
N ILE A 29 14.53 9.08 8.14
CA ILE A 29 13.35 9.04 7.30
C ILE A 29 12.97 10.48 6.94
N ASP A 30 13.01 10.84 5.66
CA ASP A 30 12.72 12.20 5.20
C ASP A 30 11.22 12.45 5.06
N PHE A 31 10.50 11.49 4.51
CA PHE A 31 9.08 11.58 4.24
C PHE A 31 8.33 10.32 4.65
N VAL A 32 7.13 10.50 5.16
CA VAL A 32 6.11 9.46 5.29
C VAL A 32 4.95 9.85 4.39
N LEU A 33 4.67 9.00 3.41
CA LEU A 33 3.62 9.23 2.43
C LEU A 33 2.47 8.25 2.67
N GLU A 34 1.28 8.79 2.88
CA GLU A 34 0.04 8.03 2.90
C GLU A 34 -0.69 8.18 1.56
N ILE A 35 -1.06 7.07 0.95
CA ILE A 35 -1.96 7.05 -0.19
C ILE A 35 -3.34 6.62 0.33
N ALA A 36 -4.21 7.60 0.52
CA ALA A 36 -5.53 7.39 1.11
C ALA A 36 -6.52 6.84 0.07
N VAL A 37 -7.07 5.67 0.33
CA VAL A 37 -8.10 5.04 -0.52
C VAL A 37 -9.21 4.51 0.39
N PRO A 38 -10.49 4.80 0.11
CA PRO A 38 -11.60 4.22 0.86
C PRO A 38 -11.64 2.70 0.75
N ASP A 39 -12.01 2.01 1.82
CA ASP A 39 -12.07 0.55 1.86
C ASP A 39 -12.93 -0.05 0.75
N ALA A 40 -14.09 0.54 0.48
CA ALA A 40 -14.98 0.11 -0.59
C ALA A 40 -14.29 0.13 -1.96
N ALA A 41 -13.50 1.16 -2.24
CA ALA A 41 -12.73 1.26 -3.47
C ALA A 41 -11.61 0.21 -3.55
N ILE A 42 -10.95 -0.07 -2.42
CA ILE A 42 -9.93 -1.13 -2.35
C ILE A 42 -10.56 -2.49 -2.64
N VAL A 43 -11.68 -2.80 -2.01
CA VAL A 43 -12.41 -4.05 -2.24
C VAL A 43 -12.81 -4.19 -3.71
N GLU A 44 -13.39 -3.15 -4.31
CA GLU A 44 -13.78 -3.17 -5.73
C GLU A 44 -12.57 -3.38 -6.65
N ARG A 45 -11.49 -2.66 -6.43
CA ARG A 45 -10.28 -2.74 -7.26
C ARG A 45 -9.60 -4.11 -7.16
N MET A 46 -9.50 -4.66 -5.96
CA MET A 46 -8.84 -5.94 -5.74
C MET A 46 -9.70 -7.11 -6.22
N SER A 47 -10.99 -7.12 -5.91
CA SER A 47 -11.89 -8.20 -6.30
C SER A 47 -12.12 -8.27 -7.81
N GLY A 48 -12.01 -7.15 -8.51
CA GLY A 48 -12.10 -7.08 -9.98
C GLY A 48 -10.79 -7.38 -10.71
N ARG A 49 -9.67 -7.53 -10.00
CA ARG A 49 -8.38 -7.82 -10.62
C ARG A 49 -8.32 -9.23 -11.17
N ARG A 50 -7.73 -9.36 -12.36
CA ARG A 50 -7.45 -10.64 -13.02
C ARG A 50 -6.00 -10.65 -13.48
N VAL A 51 -5.36 -11.80 -13.39
CA VAL A 51 -3.94 -11.94 -13.67
C VAL A 51 -3.68 -13.11 -14.61
N HIS A 52 -2.80 -12.89 -15.58
CA HIS A 52 -2.21 -13.98 -16.37
C HIS A 52 -1.03 -14.55 -15.58
N ALA A 53 -1.16 -15.78 -15.09
CA ALA A 53 -0.22 -16.36 -14.13
C ALA A 53 1.21 -16.46 -14.68
N ALA A 54 1.37 -16.81 -15.96
CA ALA A 54 2.69 -17.03 -16.55
C ALA A 54 3.48 -15.73 -16.78
N SER A 55 2.82 -14.64 -17.15
CA SER A 55 3.48 -13.37 -17.48
C SER A 55 3.39 -12.31 -16.38
N GLY A 56 2.46 -12.47 -15.44
CA GLY A 56 2.18 -11.46 -14.43
C GLY A 56 1.37 -10.26 -14.94
N ARG A 57 0.95 -10.26 -16.21
CA ARG A 57 0.06 -9.19 -16.72
C ARG A 57 -1.23 -9.15 -15.94
N SER A 58 -1.66 -7.96 -15.56
CA SER A 58 -2.88 -7.75 -14.79
C SER A 58 -3.89 -6.92 -15.53
N TYR A 59 -5.15 -7.29 -15.35
CA TYR A 59 -6.32 -6.63 -15.91
C TYR A 59 -7.32 -6.35 -14.80
N HIS A 60 -8.30 -5.52 -15.09
CA HIS A 60 -9.43 -5.31 -14.21
C HIS A 60 -10.72 -5.40 -15.02
N VAL A 61 -11.69 -6.16 -14.51
CA VAL A 61 -12.96 -6.42 -15.23
C VAL A 61 -13.74 -5.15 -15.59
N LYS A 62 -13.52 -4.06 -14.87
CA LYS A 62 -14.22 -2.79 -15.06
C LYS A 62 -13.30 -1.66 -15.56
N PHE A 63 -12.11 -1.51 -14.97
CA PHE A 63 -11.24 -0.35 -15.21
C PHE A 63 -10.20 -0.58 -16.32
N ASN A 64 -9.82 -1.80 -16.54
CA ASN A 64 -8.86 -2.20 -17.59
C ASN A 64 -9.19 -3.61 -18.09
N PRO A 65 -10.34 -3.79 -18.76
CA PRO A 65 -10.74 -5.11 -19.22
C PRO A 65 -9.84 -5.60 -20.35
N PRO A 66 -9.60 -6.93 -20.44
CA PRO A 66 -8.95 -7.51 -21.59
C PRO A 66 -9.84 -7.39 -22.83
N LYS A 67 -9.25 -7.53 -24.02
CA LYS A 67 -9.98 -7.48 -25.29
C LYS A 67 -11.02 -8.58 -25.40
N VAL A 68 -10.69 -9.75 -24.87
CA VAL A 68 -11.63 -10.87 -24.74
C VAL A 68 -11.83 -11.18 -23.26
N ALA A 69 -13.06 -11.19 -22.79
CA ALA A 69 -13.36 -11.40 -21.38
C ALA A 69 -12.71 -12.69 -20.84
N GLY A 70 -11.98 -12.55 -19.73
CA GLY A 70 -11.32 -13.66 -19.06
C GLY A 70 -10.09 -14.23 -19.77
N ARG A 71 -9.56 -13.57 -20.79
CA ARG A 71 -8.38 -14.03 -21.54
C ARG A 71 -7.29 -12.97 -21.63
N ASP A 72 -6.03 -13.43 -21.61
CA ASP A 72 -4.87 -12.57 -21.81
C ASP A 72 -4.83 -12.04 -23.25
N ASP A 73 -4.56 -10.75 -23.41
CA ASP A 73 -4.55 -10.08 -24.71
C ASP A 73 -3.42 -10.56 -25.64
N VAL A 74 -2.34 -11.06 -25.08
CA VAL A 74 -1.14 -11.48 -25.83
C VAL A 74 -1.18 -12.96 -26.16
N THR A 75 -1.48 -13.82 -25.20
CA THR A 75 -1.43 -15.28 -25.35
C THR A 75 -2.80 -15.92 -25.60
N GLY A 76 -3.88 -15.25 -25.25
CA GLY A 76 -5.23 -15.81 -25.27
C GLY A 76 -5.51 -16.83 -24.17
N GLU A 77 -4.56 -17.03 -23.26
CA GLU A 77 -4.71 -17.94 -22.13
C GLU A 77 -5.72 -17.39 -21.10
N PRO A 78 -6.37 -18.25 -20.30
CA PRO A 78 -7.33 -17.80 -19.32
C PRO A 78 -6.68 -16.99 -18.22
N LEU A 79 -7.38 -15.95 -17.75
CA LEU A 79 -6.99 -15.16 -16.60
C LEU A 79 -7.52 -15.81 -15.33
N ILE A 80 -6.80 -15.63 -14.22
CA ILE A 80 -7.19 -16.11 -12.91
C ILE A 80 -7.45 -14.96 -11.94
N GLN A 81 -8.30 -15.20 -10.96
CA GLN A 81 -8.38 -14.37 -9.75
C GLN A 81 -7.49 -15.01 -8.69
N ARG A 82 -6.53 -14.25 -8.17
CA ARG A 82 -5.68 -14.72 -7.08
C ARG A 82 -6.50 -14.87 -5.79
N ASP A 83 -6.12 -15.83 -4.95
CA ASP A 83 -6.79 -16.03 -3.65
C ASP A 83 -6.75 -14.78 -2.78
N ASP A 84 -5.65 -14.01 -2.85
CA ASP A 84 -5.48 -12.74 -2.13
C ASP A 84 -6.41 -11.63 -2.64
N ASP A 85 -7.00 -11.77 -3.82
CA ASP A 85 -7.88 -10.79 -4.43
C ASP A 85 -9.36 -11.09 -4.22
N LYS A 86 -9.69 -12.21 -3.59
CA LYS A 86 -11.06 -12.53 -3.21
C LYS A 86 -11.58 -11.52 -2.20
N GLU A 87 -12.83 -11.11 -2.37
CA GLU A 87 -13.46 -10.08 -1.54
C GLU A 87 -13.32 -10.36 -0.03
N GLU A 88 -13.55 -11.60 0.38
CA GLU A 88 -13.39 -12.02 1.79
C GLU A 88 -11.97 -11.81 2.30
N THR A 89 -10.98 -12.20 1.49
CA THR A 89 -9.56 -12.07 1.84
C THR A 89 -9.16 -10.60 1.92
N VAL A 90 -9.62 -9.79 0.98
CA VAL A 90 -9.36 -8.34 0.98
C VAL A 90 -9.97 -7.68 2.22
N LYS A 91 -11.20 -8.02 2.58
CA LYS A 91 -11.86 -7.51 3.80
C LYS A 91 -11.10 -7.90 5.07
N LYS A 92 -10.61 -9.14 5.17
CA LYS A 92 -9.77 -9.57 6.29
C LYS A 92 -8.46 -8.79 6.38
N ARG A 93 -7.81 -8.56 5.24
CA ARG A 93 -6.57 -7.77 5.17
C ARG A 93 -6.81 -6.31 5.57
N LEU A 94 -7.92 -5.71 5.18
CA LEU A 94 -8.30 -4.37 5.60
C LEU A 94 -8.55 -4.28 7.11
N ALA A 95 -9.19 -5.28 7.70
CA ALA A 95 -9.38 -5.34 9.15
C ALA A 95 -8.04 -5.40 9.90
N VAL A 96 -7.08 -6.17 9.40
CA VAL A 96 -5.71 -6.22 9.95
C VAL A 96 -5.01 -4.88 9.78
N TYR A 97 -5.15 -4.25 8.61
CA TYR A 97 -4.59 -2.92 8.36
C TYR A 97 -5.10 -1.89 9.38
N HIS A 98 -6.41 -1.81 9.59
CA HIS A 98 -7.00 -0.86 10.55
C HIS A 98 -6.57 -1.13 12.00
N GLY A 99 -6.37 -2.39 12.35
CA GLY A 99 -5.94 -2.76 13.70
C GLY A 99 -4.44 -2.62 13.96
N GLN A 100 -3.61 -2.85 12.95
CA GLN A 100 -2.16 -2.97 13.13
C GLN A 100 -1.34 -1.91 12.40
N THR A 101 -1.79 -1.46 11.24
CA THR A 101 -1.00 -0.56 10.38
C THR A 101 -1.50 0.89 10.43
N GLU A 102 -2.78 1.11 10.47
CA GLU A 102 -3.36 2.47 10.54
C GLU A 102 -2.86 3.28 11.74
N PRO A 103 -2.64 2.70 12.94
CA PRO A 103 -2.03 3.44 14.04
C PRO A 103 -0.67 4.05 13.74
N LEU A 104 0.08 3.49 12.78
CA LEU A 104 1.35 4.07 12.28
C LEU A 104 1.13 5.45 11.65
N VAL A 105 0.06 5.62 10.90
CA VAL A 105 -0.31 6.88 10.27
C VAL A 105 -0.50 7.98 11.33
N ALA A 106 -1.26 7.68 12.37
CA ALA A 106 -1.47 8.60 13.48
C ALA A 106 -0.16 8.95 14.21
N TYR A 107 0.70 7.97 14.43
CA TYR A 107 2.00 8.15 15.07
C TYR A 107 2.89 9.12 14.28
N TYR A 108 3.08 8.86 12.99
CA TYR A 108 3.92 9.71 12.15
C TYR A 108 3.33 11.10 11.93
N ARG A 109 2.02 11.20 11.85
CA ARG A 109 1.33 12.50 11.76
C ARG A 109 1.56 13.35 13.01
N GLN A 110 1.43 12.77 14.20
CA GLN A 110 1.69 13.44 15.46
C GLN A 110 3.16 13.82 15.61
N TRP A 111 4.08 12.93 15.24
CA TRP A 111 5.50 13.21 15.31
C TRP A 111 5.89 14.36 14.35
N ALA A 112 5.38 14.37 13.13
CA ALA A 112 5.60 15.46 12.19
C ALA A 112 5.05 16.81 12.71
N ALA A 113 3.96 16.79 13.47
CA ALA A 113 3.35 17.98 14.07
C ALA A 113 4.06 18.45 15.35
N SER A 114 4.92 17.63 15.95
CA SER A 114 5.56 17.95 17.24
C SER A 114 6.66 19.02 17.15
N GLY A 115 7.15 19.33 15.95
CA GLY A 115 8.27 20.27 15.76
C GLY A 115 9.64 19.64 15.99
N ASP A 116 9.74 18.34 16.21
CA ASP A 116 11.04 17.64 16.34
C ASP A 116 11.80 17.75 15.00
N PRO A 117 13.03 18.27 15.00
CA PRO A 117 13.83 18.41 13.77
C PRO A 117 14.16 17.06 13.10
N ARG A 118 14.04 15.95 13.83
CA ARG A 118 14.29 14.59 13.33
C ARG A 118 13.01 13.94 12.76
N ALA A 119 11.86 14.58 12.94
CA ALA A 119 10.58 14.03 12.47
C ALA A 119 10.52 14.04 10.94
N PRO A 120 10.07 12.94 10.31
CA PRO A 120 9.82 12.92 8.89
C PRO A 120 8.66 13.84 8.53
N LYS A 121 8.69 14.39 7.32
CA LYS A 121 7.58 15.16 6.79
C LYS A 121 6.44 14.20 6.41
N TYR A 122 5.29 14.41 7.00
CA TYR A 122 4.10 13.61 6.68
C TYR A 122 3.35 14.24 5.50
N ARG A 123 3.02 13.41 4.51
CA ARG A 123 2.22 13.80 3.34
C ARG A 123 1.12 12.77 3.10
N SER A 124 -0.03 13.24 2.69
CA SER A 124 -1.15 12.40 2.28
C SER A 124 -1.61 12.77 0.88
N VAL A 125 -1.82 11.79 0.03
CA VAL A 125 -2.37 11.98 -1.32
C VAL A 125 -3.60 11.12 -1.50
N ASP A 126 -4.52 11.58 -2.35
CA ASP A 126 -5.71 10.82 -2.70
C ASP A 126 -5.35 9.74 -3.73
N GLY A 127 -5.64 8.49 -3.40
CA GLY A 127 -5.41 7.33 -4.26
C GLY A 127 -6.57 6.98 -5.19
N MET A 128 -7.58 7.84 -5.32
CA MET A 128 -8.77 7.57 -6.14
C MET A 128 -8.64 7.93 -7.62
N GLY A 129 -7.60 8.68 -8.00
CA GLY A 129 -7.37 9.10 -9.38
C GLY A 129 -6.79 8.00 -10.28
N SER A 130 -6.45 8.38 -11.50
CA SER A 130 -5.68 7.54 -12.41
C SER A 130 -4.26 7.31 -11.88
N VAL A 131 -3.59 6.28 -12.38
CA VAL A 131 -2.19 5.99 -11.99
C VAL A 131 -1.28 7.18 -12.22
N ASP A 132 -1.43 7.86 -13.36
CA ASP A 132 -0.63 9.04 -13.69
C ASP A 132 -0.92 10.22 -12.76
N ALA A 133 -2.19 10.47 -12.45
CA ALA A 133 -2.59 11.53 -11.53
C ALA A 133 -2.05 11.27 -10.10
N ILE A 134 -2.12 10.04 -9.63
CA ILE A 134 -1.56 9.64 -8.32
C ILE A 134 -0.05 9.80 -8.32
N LYS A 135 0.63 9.35 -9.37
CA LYS A 135 2.07 9.52 -9.53
C LYS A 135 2.48 10.99 -9.45
N ASP A 136 1.81 11.86 -10.19
CA ASP A 136 2.09 13.29 -10.19
C ASP A 136 1.84 13.93 -8.81
N ALA A 137 0.76 13.54 -8.13
CA ALA A 137 0.46 13.98 -6.78
C ALA A 137 1.55 13.54 -5.77
N VAL A 138 2.03 12.31 -5.87
CA VAL A 138 3.13 11.79 -5.05
C VAL A 138 4.41 12.57 -5.28
N LEU A 139 4.80 12.79 -6.53
CA LEU A 139 6.00 13.55 -6.87
C LEU A 139 5.89 14.99 -6.36
N ALA A 140 4.75 15.65 -6.55
CA ALA A 140 4.51 17.00 -6.03
C ALA A 140 4.58 17.04 -4.50
N ALA A 141 4.07 16.04 -3.80
CA ALA A 141 4.13 15.96 -2.34
C ALA A 141 5.56 15.78 -1.82
N LEU A 142 6.41 15.06 -2.53
CA LEU A 142 7.80 14.81 -2.15
C LEU A 142 8.74 15.98 -2.46
N HIS A 143 8.38 16.86 -3.37
CA HIS A 143 9.20 18.02 -3.75
C HIS A 143 8.94 19.28 -2.91
N ARG A 144 8.02 19.25 -1.96
CA ARG A 144 7.67 20.41 -1.11
C ARG A 144 8.29 20.34 0.27
#